data_5e1c11fcc38eb7e1cfc6858b9bb598d9
#
_entry.id   5e1c11fcc38eb7e1cfc6858b9bb598d9
#
_cell.length_a   1.000
_cell.length_b   1.000
_cell.length_c   1.000
_cell.angle_alpha   90.00
_cell.angle_beta   90.00
_cell.angle_gamma   90.00
#
_symmetry.space_group_name_H-M   'P 1'
#
loop_
_entity.id
_entity.type
_entity.pdbx_description
1 polymer ?
#
loop_
_entity_poly.entity_id
_entity_poly.type
_entity_poly.pdbx_seq_one_letter_code
_entity_poly.pdbx_strand_id
1 'polypeptide(L)'
;MAQEYKGKSVYKGIVLGPIVVFKKNDVQVKRVKITDAEGEIARMQEAVNASQEQLQKLYDKAVKEVGEASAAIFEVHQMMLEDEDYQDAICNMIRNEMVNAEYAVAVTGDNFAEMFASMDDDYMQARSADVRDISNRLVQNLSGNAPVDMNDMEPSIIVADDLSPSETVQMDKDKILGFVTVHGSTNSHTAILARMMNIPALIGVPMDLDALQNGMQAVVDGFEGTFTVEPSEEVCAQTKVRMAEETEKQQLLQQMKGQETVTKDGKHVHLYANIGSVSDIASVLDNDAEGVGLFRSEFLYLGKTDFPTEEEQFAAYKQALQLMAGKKVIIRTLDIGADKQVDYFNLGEEENPAMGYRAIRICLKQPEIFKTQLRALLRAAVYGNLSVMYPMITSTEEVEQIFAIVEEVQAELEAAEIPYKMPEQGVMIETPAAVMISDELAQMVDFFSIGTNDLTQYTLAIDRQNAKLDDFYNAHHKAILRMIRMVVENAHKYGKWAGICGELGADLELTSAFMEIGVDELSVAPSMVLKVRKNIRAYAE
;
A
#
# COMPACT_ATOMS: atom_id res chain seq x y z
N MET A 1 6.43 12.55 -36.06
CA MET A 1 7.09 13.54 -35.19
C MET A 1 6.96 13.02 -33.76
N ALA A 2 8.03 13.09 -32.98
CA ALA A 2 7.99 12.68 -31.60
C ALA A 2 6.87 13.44 -30.86
N GLN A 3 6.00 12.71 -30.17
CA GLN A 3 4.93 13.28 -29.36
C GLN A 3 5.27 13.02 -27.90
N GLU A 4 5.34 14.09 -27.11
CA GLU A 4 5.62 14.03 -25.69
C GLU A 4 4.35 14.38 -24.89
N TYR A 5 4.03 13.53 -23.91
CA TYR A 5 2.93 13.67 -23.00
C TYR A 5 3.45 13.73 -21.56
N LYS A 6 2.72 14.39 -20.67
CA LYS A 6 3.03 14.43 -19.24
C LYS A 6 1.97 13.69 -18.43
N GLY A 7 2.42 12.93 -17.44
CA GLY A 7 1.57 12.21 -16.51
C GLY A 7 2.14 12.24 -15.10
N LYS A 8 1.38 11.73 -14.15
CA LYS A 8 1.83 11.59 -12.77
C LYS A 8 2.63 10.30 -12.62
N SER A 9 3.87 10.40 -12.17
CA SER A 9 4.72 9.24 -11.91
C SER A 9 4.22 8.43 -10.72
N VAL A 10 4.12 7.12 -10.90
CA VAL A 10 3.76 6.15 -9.85
C VAL A 10 4.98 5.42 -9.33
N TYR A 11 5.88 5.07 -10.23
CA TYR A 11 7.17 4.46 -9.91
C TYR A 11 8.26 5.07 -10.79
N LYS A 12 9.34 5.51 -10.14
CA LYS A 12 10.47 6.17 -10.80
C LYS A 12 11.35 5.13 -11.49
N GLY A 13 11.61 5.35 -12.75
CA GLY A 13 12.47 4.53 -13.60
C GLY A 13 12.38 5.05 -15.02
N ILE A 14 13.26 4.55 -15.90
CA ILE A 14 13.26 4.93 -17.30
C ILE A 14 13.31 3.68 -18.17
N VAL A 15 12.50 3.65 -19.22
CA VAL A 15 12.44 2.52 -20.14
C VAL A 15 12.18 2.99 -21.57
N LEU A 16 12.81 2.28 -22.50
CA LEU A 16 12.61 2.43 -23.95
C LEU A 16 12.19 1.07 -24.52
N GLY A 17 11.09 1.02 -25.22
CA GLY A 17 10.61 -0.21 -25.85
C GLY A 17 9.38 0.01 -26.74
N PRO A 18 8.94 -1.05 -27.42
CA PRO A 18 7.70 -1.00 -28.17
C PRO A 18 6.50 -0.86 -27.25
N ILE A 19 5.44 -0.20 -27.71
CA ILE A 19 4.18 -0.13 -26.99
C ILE A 19 3.23 -1.24 -27.42
N VAL A 20 2.40 -1.68 -26.48
CA VAL A 20 1.18 -2.43 -26.72
C VAL A 20 0.01 -1.63 -26.18
N VAL A 21 -0.90 -1.24 -27.07
CA VAL A 21 -2.07 -0.45 -26.74
C VAL A 21 -3.19 -1.40 -26.32
N PHE A 22 -3.56 -1.30 -25.07
CA PHE A 22 -4.66 -2.04 -24.48
C PHE A 22 -5.91 -1.18 -24.56
N LYS A 23 -6.71 -1.42 -25.58
CA LYS A 23 -8.04 -0.81 -25.68
C LYS A 23 -9.02 -1.78 -25.04
N LYS A 24 -9.82 -1.29 -24.10
CA LYS A 24 -11.01 -2.04 -23.70
C LYS A 24 -11.77 -2.33 -25.00
N ASN A 25 -11.89 -3.60 -25.35
CA ASN A 25 -12.80 -3.99 -26.40
C ASN A 25 -14.19 -3.62 -25.90
N ASP A 26 -14.65 -2.42 -26.21
CA ASP A 26 -16.06 -2.11 -26.21
C ASP A 26 -16.69 -3.05 -27.26
N VAL A 27 -17.02 -4.24 -26.79
CA VAL A 27 -17.89 -5.10 -27.57
C VAL A 27 -19.16 -4.29 -27.73
N GLN A 28 -19.37 -3.70 -28.92
CA GLN A 28 -20.60 -2.97 -29.20
C GLN A 28 -21.75 -3.96 -29.05
N VAL A 29 -22.29 -3.98 -27.85
CA VAL A 29 -23.40 -4.84 -27.49
C VAL A 29 -24.63 -4.33 -28.23
N LYS A 30 -25.07 -5.09 -29.25
CA LYS A 30 -26.26 -4.75 -30.03
C LYS A 30 -27.48 -5.35 -29.35
N ARG A 31 -28.53 -4.53 -29.20
CA ARG A 31 -29.83 -5.03 -28.77
C ARG A 31 -30.44 -5.88 -29.89
N VAL A 32 -30.57 -7.17 -29.65
CA VAL A 32 -31.16 -8.13 -30.57
C VAL A 32 -32.43 -8.71 -29.95
N LYS A 33 -33.54 -8.73 -30.67
CA LYS A 33 -34.77 -9.40 -30.23
C LYS A 33 -34.61 -10.91 -30.35
N ILE A 34 -35.00 -11.62 -29.31
CA ILE A 34 -35.00 -13.08 -29.24
C ILE A 34 -36.45 -13.64 -29.27
N THR A 35 -36.56 -14.93 -29.48
CA THR A 35 -37.85 -15.66 -29.47
C THR A 35 -37.93 -16.73 -28.39
N ASP A 36 -36.78 -17.06 -27.77
CA ASP A 36 -36.67 -18.07 -26.72
C ASP A 36 -35.88 -17.44 -25.52
N ALA A 37 -36.62 -16.95 -24.53
CA ALA A 37 -36.05 -16.33 -23.36
C ALA A 37 -35.36 -17.35 -22.45
N GLU A 38 -35.90 -18.55 -22.29
CA GLU A 38 -35.32 -19.56 -21.38
C GLU A 38 -34.03 -20.17 -21.99
N GLY A 39 -33.97 -20.36 -23.31
CA GLY A 39 -32.73 -20.74 -23.98
C GLY A 39 -31.62 -19.68 -23.84
N GLU A 40 -32.00 -18.41 -23.89
CA GLU A 40 -31.04 -17.29 -23.71
C GLU A 40 -30.56 -17.15 -22.24
N ILE A 41 -31.44 -17.41 -21.29
CA ILE A 41 -31.07 -17.46 -19.87
C ILE A 41 -30.11 -18.64 -19.58
N ALA A 42 -30.36 -19.80 -20.20
CA ALA A 42 -29.45 -20.93 -20.08
C ALA A 42 -28.05 -20.59 -20.64
N ARG A 43 -27.98 -19.89 -21.79
CA ARG A 43 -26.71 -19.39 -22.35
C ARG A 43 -26.00 -18.40 -21.43
N MET A 44 -26.77 -17.51 -20.80
CA MET A 44 -26.22 -16.58 -19.77
C MET A 44 -25.65 -17.35 -18.59
N GLN A 45 -26.35 -18.37 -18.10
CA GLN A 45 -25.88 -19.19 -16.97
C GLN A 45 -24.59 -19.98 -17.30
N GLU A 46 -24.46 -20.48 -18.53
CA GLU A 46 -23.22 -21.09 -19.00
C GLU A 46 -22.07 -20.08 -19.01
N ALA A 47 -22.31 -18.82 -19.40
CA ALA A 47 -21.31 -17.75 -19.35
C ALA A 47 -20.94 -17.37 -17.92
N VAL A 48 -21.87 -17.40 -16.95
CA VAL A 48 -21.58 -17.21 -15.52
C VAL A 48 -20.64 -18.31 -15.02
N ASN A 49 -20.96 -19.57 -15.28
CA ASN A 49 -20.13 -20.70 -14.88
C ASN A 49 -18.70 -20.61 -15.49
N ALA A 50 -18.60 -20.27 -16.78
CA ALA A 50 -17.31 -20.08 -17.44
C ALA A 50 -16.52 -18.92 -16.81
N SER A 51 -17.20 -17.83 -16.45
CA SER A 51 -16.58 -16.67 -15.78
C SER A 51 -16.06 -17.03 -14.39
N GLN A 52 -16.80 -17.81 -13.63
CA GLN A 52 -16.38 -18.31 -12.31
C GLN A 52 -15.13 -19.19 -12.42
N GLU A 53 -15.09 -20.12 -13.37
CA GLU A 53 -13.89 -20.95 -13.61
C GLU A 53 -12.66 -20.09 -13.99
N GLN A 54 -12.86 -19.05 -14.78
CA GLN A 54 -11.79 -18.11 -15.15
C GLN A 54 -11.30 -17.33 -13.93
N LEU A 55 -12.21 -16.82 -13.10
CA LEU A 55 -11.87 -16.07 -11.89
C LEU A 55 -11.14 -16.95 -10.87
N GLN A 56 -11.53 -18.23 -10.73
CA GLN A 56 -10.82 -19.17 -9.86
C GLN A 56 -9.37 -19.39 -10.33
N LYS A 57 -9.14 -19.54 -11.63
CA LYS A 57 -7.77 -19.66 -12.18
C LYS A 57 -6.94 -18.39 -11.94
N LEU A 58 -7.57 -17.21 -12.05
CA LEU A 58 -6.92 -15.93 -11.75
C LEU A 58 -6.60 -15.81 -10.27
N TYR A 59 -7.50 -16.21 -9.39
CA TYR A 59 -7.26 -16.28 -7.95
C TYR A 59 -6.05 -17.17 -7.63
N ASP A 60 -6.04 -18.40 -8.14
CA ASP A 60 -4.95 -19.36 -7.91
C ASP A 60 -3.58 -18.84 -8.43
N LYS A 61 -3.58 -18.11 -9.54
CA LYS A 61 -2.39 -17.44 -10.08
C LYS A 61 -1.97 -16.28 -9.20
N ALA A 62 -2.92 -15.42 -8.83
CA ALA A 62 -2.67 -14.24 -7.99
C ALA A 62 -2.11 -14.61 -6.61
N VAL A 63 -2.66 -15.64 -5.96
CA VAL A 63 -2.15 -16.14 -4.66
C VAL A 63 -0.66 -16.49 -4.75
N LYS A 64 -0.24 -17.14 -5.84
CA LYS A 64 1.15 -17.53 -6.05
C LYS A 64 2.09 -16.39 -6.36
N GLU A 65 1.61 -15.37 -7.09
CA GLU A 65 2.45 -14.31 -7.64
C GLU A 65 2.47 -13.03 -6.79
N VAL A 66 1.33 -12.69 -6.14
CA VAL A 66 1.14 -11.42 -5.42
C VAL A 66 0.58 -11.60 -4.01
N GLY A 67 0.24 -12.83 -3.59
CA GLY A 67 -0.25 -13.17 -2.26
C GLY A 67 -1.77 -13.09 -2.10
N GLU A 68 -2.29 -13.74 -1.04
CA GLU A 68 -3.72 -13.91 -0.76
C GLU A 68 -4.48 -12.58 -0.66
N ALA A 69 -3.89 -11.57 0.00
CA ALA A 69 -4.54 -10.26 0.18
C ALA A 69 -4.88 -9.56 -1.14
N SER A 70 -3.99 -9.70 -2.16
CA SER A 70 -4.22 -9.13 -3.48
C SER A 70 -5.11 -10.03 -4.35
N ALA A 71 -5.16 -11.33 -4.06
CA ALA A 71 -6.02 -12.28 -4.76
C ALA A 71 -7.49 -12.19 -4.32
N ALA A 72 -7.76 -11.68 -3.12
CA ALA A 72 -9.11 -11.56 -2.55
C ALA A 72 -10.11 -10.80 -3.45
N ILE A 73 -9.64 -9.93 -4.34
CA ILE A 73 -10.50 -9.24 -5.31
C ILE A 73 -11.24 -10.23 -6.23
N PHE A 74 -10.60 -11.36 -6.58
CA PHE A 74 -11.24 -12.37 -7.43
C PHE A 74 -12.32 -13.17 -6.69
N GLU A 75 -12.20 -13.37 -5.37
CA GLU A 75 -13.27 -13.93 -4.54
C GLU A 75 -14.46 -12.99 -4.51
N VAL A 76 -14.22 -11.69 -4.36
CA VAL A 76 -15.29 -10.69 -4.42
C VAL A 76 -15.97 -10.69 -5.78
N HIS A 77 -15.23 -10.77 -6.88
CA HIS A 77 -15.81 -10.87 -8.23
C HIS A 77 -16.66 -12.15 -8.40
N GLN A 78 -16.23 -13.29 -7.82
CA GLN A 78 -17.03 -14.52 -7.81
C GLN A 78 -18.32 -14.33 -7.02
N MET A 79 -18.25 -13.74 -5.81
CA MET A 79 -19.45 -13.45 -4.99
C MET A 79 -20.42 -12.52 -5.72
N MET A 80 -19.92 -11.47 -6.40
CA MET A 80 -20.77 -10.55 -7.18
C MET A 80 -21.44 -11.23 -8.39
N LEU A 81 -20.77 -12.22 -9.02
CA LEU A 81 -21.38 -13.02 -10.08
C LEU A 81 -22.46 -13.98 -9.56
N GLU A 82 -22.36 -14.41 -8.28
CA GLU A 82 -23.34 -15.27 -7.61
C GLU A 82 -24.50 -14.49 -7.00
N ASP A 83 -24.42 -13.17 -6.98
CA ASP A 83 -25.44 -12.30 -6.39
C ASP A 83 -26.80 -12.50 -7.07
N GLU A 84 -27.82 -12.90 -6.27
CA GLU A 84 -29.16 -13.21 -6.77
C GLU A 84 -29.82 -11.98 -7.40
N ASP A 85 -29.66 -10.80 -6.81
CA ASP A 85 -30.28 -9.56 -7.31
C ASP A 85 -29.69 -9.17 -8.68
N TYR A 86 -28.37 -9.35 -8.87
CA TYR A 86 -27.69 -9.09 -10.14
C TYR A 86 -28.14 -10.08 -11.23
N GLN A 87 -28.18 -11.39 -10.92
CA GLN A 87 -28.60 -12.42 -11.87
C GLN A 87 -30.09 -12.30 -12.21
N ASP A 88 -30.93 -12.07 -11.21
CA ASP A 88 -32.38 -11.89 -11.40
C ASP A 88 -32.69 -10.65 -12.25
N ALA A 89 -31.97 -9.55 -12.07
CA ALA A 89 -32.11 -8.36 -12.92
C ALA A 89 -31.82 -8.66 -14.38
N ILE A 90 -30.76 -9.42 -14.68
CA ILE A 90 -30.42 -9.86 -16.04
C ILE A 90 -31.52 -10.77 -16.59
N CYS A 91 -31.93 -11.80 -15.85
CA CYS A 91 -32.97 -12.74 -16.26
C CYS A 91 -34.32 -12.04 -16.53
N ASN A 92 -34.69 -11.11 -15.65
CA ASN A 92 -35.92 -10.32 -15.79
C ASN A 92 -35.88 -9.44 -17.05
N MET A 93 -34.74 -8.85 -17.35
CA MET A 93 -34.60 -8.07 -18.60
C MET A 93 -34.73 -8.94 -19.84
N ILE A 94 -34.09 -10.13 -19.84
CA ILE A 94 -34.22 -11.10 -20.95
C ILE A 94 -35.69 -11.50 -21.15
N ARG A 95 -36.40 -11.87 -20.05
CA ARG A 95 -37.80 -12.30 -20.13
C ARG A 95 -38.77 -11.20 -20.54
N ASN A 96 -38.64 -10.03 -19.94
CA ASN A 96 -39.61 -8.94 -20.08
C ASN A 96 -39.42 -8.18 -21.41
N GLU A 97 -38.18 -7.99 -21.83
CA GLU A 97 -37.86 -7.22 -23.03
C GLU A 97 -37.56 -8.08 -24.27
N MET A 98 -37.47 -9.41 -24.10
CA MET A 98 -37.12 -10.37 -25.15
C MET A 98 -35.86 -9.96 -25.91
N VAL A 99 -34.76 -9.71 -25.16
CA VAL A 99 -33.46 -9.27 -25.66
C VAL A 99 -32.38 -10.31 -25.40
N ASN A 100 -31.31 -10.27 -26.20
CA ASN A 100 -30.15 -11.14 -26.03
C ASN A 100 -29.39 -10.92 -24.71
N ALA A 101 -28.74 -11.96 -24.25
CA ALA A 101 -28.03 -11.97 -22.94
C ALA A 101 -26.94 -10.93 -22.89
N GLU A 102 -26.16 -10.70 -23.96
CA GLU A 102 -25.11 -9.68 -23.98
C GLU A 102 -25.67 -8.29 -23.67
N TYR A 103 -26.81 -7.94 -24.27
CA TYR A 103 -27.44 -6.64 -24.03
C TYR A 103 -27.98 -6.54 -22.60
N ALA A 104 -28.65 -7.61 -22.12
CA ALA A 104 -29.19 -7.64 -20.77
C ALA A 104 -28.06 -7.50 -19.72
N VAL A 105 -26.95 -8.21 -19.90
CA VAL A 105 -25.76 -8.13 -19.00
C VAL A 105 -25.15 -6.74 -19.03
N ALA A 106 -24.91 -6.16 -20.21
CA ALA A 106 -24.29 -4.85 -20.33
C ALA A 106 -25.12 -3.75 -19.66
N VAL A 107 -26.44 -3.70 -19.94
CA VAL A 107 -27.33 -2.68 -19.35
C VAL A 107 -27.49 -2.88 -17.84
N THR A 108 -27.62 -4.11 -17.38
CA THR A 108 -27.69 -4.40 -15.92
C THR A 108 -26.38 -4.01 -15.24
N GLY A 109 -25.25 -4.37 -15.83
CA GLY A 109 -23.93 -4.00 -15.34
C GLY A 109 -23.74 -2.49 -15.21
N ASP A 110 -24.13 -1.72 -16.22
CA ASP A 110 -24.08 -0.26 -16.18
C ASP A 110 -24.97 0.31 -15.08
N ASN A 111 -26.21 -0.19 -14.94
CA ASN A 111 -27.13 0.26 -13.90
C ASN A 111 -26.61 -0.01 -12.48
N PHE A 112 -26.07 -1.20 -12.23
CA PHE A 112 -25.47 -1.55 -10.93
C PHE A 112 -24.20 -0.73 -10.67
N ALA A 113 -23.35 -0.54 -11.69
CA ALA A 113 -22.17 0.30 -11.57
C ALA A 113 -22.50 1.76 -11.26
N GLU A 114 -23.53 2.33 -11.90
CA GLU A 114 -24.00 3.68 -11.59
C GLU A 114 -24.62 3.77 -10.19
N MET A 115 -25.34 2.73 -9.76
CA MET A 115 -25.89 2.66 -8.41
C MET A 115 -24.74 2.70 -7.37
N PHE A 116 -23.73 1.87 -7.52
CA PHE A 116 -22.57 1.87 -6.62
C PHE A 116 -21.79 3.19 -6.68
N ALA A 117 -21.60 3.76 -7.87
CA ALA A 117 -20.91 5.05 -8.04
C ALA A 117 -21.65 6.24 -7.41
N SER A 118 -22.97 6.12 -7.21
CA SER A 118 -23.81 7.16 -6.61
C SER A 118 -23.95 7.06 -5.09
N MET A 119 -23.37 6.03 -4.46
CA MET A 119 -23.37 5.86 -3.02
C MET A 119 -22.38 6.83 -2.35
N ASP A 120 -22.70 7.30 -1.14
CA ASP A 120 -21.85 8.20 -0.35
C ASP A 120 -20.73 7.45 0.41
N ASP A 121 -20.23 6.37 -0.16
CA ASP A 121 -19.21 5.48 0.44
C ASP A 121 -18.12 5.17 -0.61
N ASP A 122 -16.90 5.60 -0.35
CA ASP A 122 -15.76 5.45 -1.27
C ASP A 122 -15.44 3.97 -1.57
N TYR A 123 -15.68 3.07 -0.63
CA TYR A 123 -15.52 1.64 -0.82
C TYR A 123 -16.56 1.08 -1.79
N MET A 124 -17.84 1.48 -1.63
CA MET A 124 -18.90 1.09 -2.56
C MET A 124 -18.72 1.74 -3.94
N GLN A 125 -18.28 3.00 -3.99
CA GLN A 125 -17.94 3.64 -5.28
C GLN A 125 -16.85 2.88 -6.03
N ALA A 126 -15.83 2.37 -5.33
CA ALA A 126 -14.80 1.54 -5.93
C ALA A 126 -15.37 0.24 -6.54
N ARG A 127 -16.44 -0.33 -5.98
CA ARG A 127 -17.13 -1.51 -6.50
C ARG A 127 -17.80 -1.29 -7.86
N SER A 128 -18.07 -0.04 -8.24
CA SER A 128 -18.54 0.29 -9.60
C SER A 128 -17.60 -0.25 -10.68
N ALA A 129 -16.31 -0.18 -10.48
CA ALA A 129 -15.32 -0.73 -11.42
C ALA A 129 -15.36 -2.28 -11.45
N ASP A 130 -15.54 -2.91 -10.29
CA ASP A 130 -15.63 -4.37 -10.17
C ASP A 130 -16.86 -4.92 -10.91
N VAL A 131 -18.03 -4.27 -10.75
CA VAL A 131 -19.26 -4.64 -11.50
C VAL A 131 -19.05 -4.54 -13.00
N ARG A 132 -18.37 -3.49 -13.47
CA ARG A 132 -18.05 -3.37 -14.90
C ARG A 132 -17.11 -4.49 -15.37
N ASP A 133 -16.12 -4.87 -14.57
CA ASP A 133 -15.18 -5.95 -14.92
C ASP A 133 -15.91 -7.30 -15.08
N ILE A 134 -16.76 -7.68 -14.10
CA ILE A 134 -17.52 -8.93 -14.19
C ILE A 134 -18.54 -8.92 -15.34
N SER A 135 -19.21 -7.79 -15.57
CA SER A 135 -20.17 -7.65 -16.67
C SER A 135 -19.49 -7.76 -18.04
N ASN A 136 -18.34 -7.11 -18.22
CA ASN A 136 -17.54 -7.21 -19.44
C ASN A 136 -17.05 -8.65 -19.68
N ARG A 137 -16.65 -9.36 -18.64
CA ARG A 137 -16.26 -10.78 -18.70
C ARG A 137 -17.41 -11.66 -19.15
N LEU A 138 -18.61 -11.46 -18.63
CA LEU A 138 -19.81 -12.17 -19.06
C LEU A 138 -20.10 -11.91 -20.54
N VAL A 139 -20.07 -10.65 -20.97
CA VAL A 139 -20.28 -10.27 -22.36
C VAL A 139 -19.24 -10.90 -23.30
N GLN A 140 -17.98 -10.96 -22.90
CA GLN A 140 -16.91 -11.62 -23.66
C GLN A 140 -17.19 -13.12 -23.80
N ASN A 141 -17.54 -13.81 -22.71
CA ASN A 141 -17.87 -15.23 -22.72
C ASN A 141 -19.11 -15.52 -23.60
N LEU A 142 -20.13 -14.68 -23.51
CA LEU A 142 -21.32 -14.76 -24.36
C LEU A 142 -21.02 -14.55 -25.84
N SER A 143 -20.10 -13.65 -26.17
CA SER A 143 -19.73 -13.30 -27.55
C SER A 143 -18.72 -14.27 -28.15
N GLY A 144 -18.21 -15.25 -27.41
CA GLY A 144 -17.19 -16.21 -27.87
C GLY A 144 -15.83 -15.58 -28.16
N ASN A 145 -15.58 -14.36 -27.67
CA ASN A 145 -14.31 -13.69 -27.80
C ASN A 145 -13.41 -14.13 -26.64
N ALA A 146 -12.44 -14.98 -26.93
CA ALA A 146 -11.41 -15.33 -25.92
C ALA A 146 -10.63 -14.06 -25.52
N PRO A 147 -10.26 -13.92 -24.23
CA PRO A 147 -9.32 -12.87 -23.81
C PRO A 147 -8.05 -12.95 -24.66
N VAL A 148 -7.49 -11.79 -25.00
CA VAL A 148 -6.19 -11.74 -25.72
C VAL A 148 -5.15 -12.43 -24.85
N ASP A 149 -4.54 -13.51 -25.37
CA ASP A 149 -3.46 -14.20 -24.64
C ASP A 149 -2.21 -13.32 -24.65
N MET A 150 -1.91 -12.72 -23.50
CA MET A 150 -0.78 -11.81 -23.33
C MET A 150 0.57 -12.54 -23.14
N ASN A 151 0.54 -13.87 -23.12
CA ASN A 151 1.76 -14.68 -22.90
C ASN A 151 2.68 -14.74 -24.13
N ASP A 152 2.21 -14.34 -25.32
CA ASP A 152 2.99 -14.34 -26.57
C ASP A 152 3.60 -12.97 -26.95
N MET A 153 3.50 -11.95 -26.08
CA MET A 153 4.05 -10.62 -26.34
C MET A 153 5.59 -10.59 -26.19
N GLU A 154 6.26 -9.81 -27.02
CA GLU A 154 7.62 -9.35 -26.73
C GLU A 154 7.62 -8.31 -25.58
N PRO A 155 8.72 -8.15 -24.83
CA PRO A 155 8.81 -7.14 -23.79
C PRO A 155 8.37 -5.77 -24.29
N SER A 156 7.33 -5.19 -23.67
CA SER A 156 6.63 -4.00 -24.19
C SER A 156 6.15 -3.06 -23.07
N ILE A 157 5.98 -1.80 -23.42
CA ILE A 157 5.31 -0.81 -22.58
C ILE A 157 3.81 -0.94 -22.78
N ILE A 158 3.06 -1.17 -21.72
CA ILE A 158 1.60 -1.29 -21.78
C ILE A 158 0.99 0.10 -21.71
N VAL A 159 0.19 0.43 -22.73
CA VAL A 159 -0.53 1.70 -22.80
C VAL A 159 -2.03 1.41 -22.81
N ALA A 160 -2.77 1.95 -21.84
CA ALA A 160 -4.19 1.64 -21.66
C ALA A 160 -5.00 2.88 -21.25
N ASP A 161 -6.32 2.78 -21.35
CA ASP A 161 -7.20 3.77 -20.74
C ASP A 161 -7.13 3.69 -19.21
N ASP A 162 -7.41 2.51 -18.67
CA ASP A 162 -7.16 2.05 -17.30
C ASP A 162 -7.09 0.51 -17.35
N LEU A 163 -6.43 -0.11 -16.38
CA LEU A 163 -6.30 -1.56 -16.29
C LEU A 163 -7.08 -2.12 -15.10
N SER A 164 -7.90 -3.13 -15.37
CA SER A 164 -8.60 -3.88 -14.34
C SER A 164 -7.67 -4.84 -13.59
N PRO A 165 -8.03 -5.28 -12.37
CA PRO A 165 -7.30 -6.31 -11.65
C PRO A 165 -7.12 -7.60 -12.46
N SER A 166 -8.17 -8.01 -13.16
CA SER A 166 -8.17 -9.23 -13.99
C SER A 166 -7.19 -9.17 -15.16
N GLU A 167 -7.05 -7.99 -15.78
CA GLU A 167 -6.10 -7.76 -16.87
C GLU A 167 -4.66 -7.78 -16.35
N THR A 168 -4.41 -7.13 -15.21
CA THR A 168 -3.06 -6.99 -14.65
C THR A 168 -2.48 -8.33 -14.18
N VAL A 169 -3.28 -9.23 -13.61
CA VAL A 169 -2.83 -10.56 -13.15
C VAL A 169 -2.55 -11.51 -14.31
N GLN A 170 -3.19 -11.30 -15.46
CA GLN A 170 -2.91 -12.13 -16.65
C GLN A 170 -1.58 -11.81 -17.31
N MET A 171 -1.01 -10.62 -17.05
CA MET A 171 0.23 -10.18 -17.66
C MET A 171 1.44 -10.96 -17.14
N ASP A 172 2.34 -11.31 -18.06
CA ASP A 172 3.65 -11.86 -17.71
C ASP A 172 4.59 -10.72 -17.29
N LYS A 173 5.01 -10.73 -16.03
CA LYS A 173 5.84 -9.68 -15.42
C LYS A 173 7.16 -9.47 -16.16
N ASP A 174 7.73 -10.54 -16.71
CA ASP A 174 9.01 -10.48 -17.41
C ASP A 174 8.91 -9.80 -18.79
N LYS A 175 7.69 -9.60 -19.27
CA LYS A 175 7.39 -8.99 -20.57
C LYS A 175 6.86 -7.55 -20.48
N ILE A 176 6.67 -7.03 -19.26
CA ILE A 176 6.20 -5.67 -19.05
C ILE A 176 7.38 -4.76 -18.76
N LEU A 177 7.66 -3.81 -19.65
CA LEU A 177 8.71 -2.81 -19.46
C LEU A 177 8.23 -1.59 -18.67
N GLY A 178 6.96 -1.21 -18.81
CA GLY A 178 6.38 -0.06 -18.15
C GLY A 178 4.86 0.02 -18.35
N PHE A 179 4.20 0.88 -17.56
CA PHE A 179 2.78 1.17 -17.69
C PHE A 179 2.54 2.65 -17.97
N VAL A 180 1.59 2.94 -18.86
CA VAL A 180 1.09 4.30 -19.11
C VAL A 180 -0.43 4.25 -19.21
N THR A 181 -1.15 4.98 -18.35
CA THR A 181 -2.61 5.03 -18.41
C THR A 181 -3.14 6.45 -18.59
N VAL A 182 -4.23 6.57 -19.37
CA VAL A 182 -4.92 7.84 -19.59
C VAL A 182 -5.67 8.26 -18.32
N HIS A 183 -6.32 7.30 -17.66
CA HIS A 183 -7.03 7.49 -16.40
C HIS A 183 -6.32 6.74 -15.27
N GLY A 184 -6.81 6.91 -14.06
CA GLY A 184 -6.29 6.22 -12.88
C GLY A 184 -5.79 7.19 -11.80
N SER A 185 -5.73 6.68 -10.58
CA SER A 185 -5.19 7.39 -9.42
C SER A 185 -3.92 6.71 -8.92
N THR A 186 -3.18 7.37 -8.03
CA THR A 186 -2.00 6.78 -7.39
C THR A 186 -2.31 5.54 -6.55
N ASN A 187 -3.59 5.30 -6.27
CA ASN A 187 -4.10 4.14 -5.54
C ASN A 187 -4.81 3.13 -6.47
N SER A 188 -4.79 3.34 -7.79
CA SER A 188 -5.35 2.37 -8.75
C SER A 188 -4.58 1.05 -8.73
N HIS A 189 -5.23 -0.03 -9.17
CA HIS A 189 -4.60 -1.35 -9.25
C HIS A 189 -3.33 -1.35 -10.11
N THR A 190 -3.34 -0.62 -11.24
CA THR A 190 -2.16 -0.42 -12.09
C THR A 190 -1.01 0.23 -11.33
N ALA A 191 -1.31 1.24 -10.52
CA ALA A 191 -0.32 1.95 -9.73
C ALA A 191 0.29 1.05 -8.62
N ILE A 192 -0.55 0.26 -7.97
CA ILE A 192 -0.10 -0.71 -6.95
C ILE A 192 0.79 -1.77 -7.60
N LEU A 193 0.35 -2.35 -8.71
CA LEU A 193 1.09 -3.37 -9.44
C LEU A 193 2.45 -2.86 -9.90
N ALA A 194 2.50 -1.66 -10.52
CA ALA A 194 3.75 -1.06 -10.97
C ALA A 194 4.78 -0.91 -9.85
N ARG A 195 4.31 -0.49 -8.65
CA ARG A 195 5.16 -0.39 -7.46
C ARG A 195 5.65 -1.75 -6.97
N MET A 196 4.77 -2.76 -6.95
CA MET A 196 5.14 -4.13 -6.54
C MET A 196 6.15 -4.75 -7.50
N MET A 197 6.01 -4.47 -8.80
CA MET A 197 6.90 -4.99 -9.84
C MET A 197 8.18 -4.15 -10.03
N ASN A 198 8.29 -2.98 -9.38
CA ASN A 198 9.36 -2.00 -9.61
C ASN A 198 9.49 -1.57 -11.09
N ILE A 199 8.35 -1.38 -11.76
CA ILE A 199 8.26 -1.04 -13.17
C ILE A 199 7.89 0.44 -13.32
N PRO A 200 8.57 1.21 -14.20
CA PRO A 200 8.22 2.59 -14.50
C PRO A 200 6.75 2.73 -14.91
N ALA A 201 6.02 3.63 -14.26
CA ALA A 201 4.61 3.81 -14.56
C ALA A 201 4.16 5.27 -14.45
N LEU A 202 3.35 5.69 -15.41
CA LEU A 202 2.70 7.00 -15.47
C LEU A 202 1.19 6.82 -15.56
N ILE A 203 0.47 7.65 -14.81
CA ILE A 203 -1.00 7.69 -14.81
C ILE A 203 -1.51 9.10 -15.13
N GLY A 204 -2.76 9.18 -15.60
CA GLY A 204 -3.35 10.48 -15.95
C GLY A 204 -2.67 11.16 -17.13
N VAL A 205 -2.19 10.39 -18.09
CA VAL A 205 -1.52 10.89 -19.29
C VAL A 205 -2.58 11.29 -20.32
N PRO A 206 -2.74 12.59 -20.66
CA PRO A 206 -3.78 13.04 -21.58
C PRO A 206 -3.39 12.73 -23.02
N MET A 207 -3.75 11.54 -23.50
CA MET A 207 -3.45 11.08 -24.86
C MET A 207 -4.66 10.40 -25.50
N ASP A 208 -4.67 10.41 -26.82
CA ASP A 208 -5.65 9.66 -27.62
C ASP A 208 -5.08 8.29 -27.97
N LEU A 209 -5.67 7.24 -27.42
CA LEU A 209 -5.25 5.86 -27.67
C LEU A 209 -5.50 5.44 -29.13
N ASP A 210 -6.41 6.10 -29.87
CA ASP A 210 -6.68 5.79 -31.28
C ASP A 210 -5.55 6.27 -32.20
N ALA A 211 -4.76 7.22 -31.75
CA ALA A 211 -3.59 7.70 -32.47
C ALA A 211 -2.37 6.76 -32.35
N LEU A 212 -2.41 5.79 -31.40
CA LEU A 212 -1.31 4.88 -31.10
C LEU A 212 -1.49 3.52 -31.79
N GLN A 213 -0.37 2.92 -32.19
CA GLN A 213 -0.35 1.59 -32.80
C GLN A 213 0.64 0.68 -32.09
N ASN A 214 0.29 -0.60 -31.97
CA ASN A 214 1.19 -1.61 -31.39
C ASN A 214 2.51 -1.65 -32.16
N GLY A 215 3.63 -1.76 -31.43
CA GLY A 215 4.98 -1.81 -31.96
C GLY A 215 5.66 -0.44 -32.15
N MET A 216 4.94 0.69 -32.01
CA MET A 216 5.59 2.01 -31.96
C MET A 216 6.61 2.05 -30.81
N GLN A 217 7.77 2.63 -31.07
CA GLN A 217 8.78 2.83 -30.03
C GLN A 217 8.37 3.98 -29.11
N ALA A 218 8.57 3.81 -27.81
CA ALA A 218 8.30 4.87 -26.85
C ALA A 218 9.30 4.86 -25.68
N VAL A 219 9.41 6.01 -25.03
CA VAL A 219 10.15 6.21 -23.78
C VAL A 219 9.16 6.55 -22.68
N VAL A 220 9.26 5.85 -21.55
CA VAL A 220 8.63 6.24 -20.28
C VAL A 220 9.73 6.72 -19.35
N ASP A 221 9.67 7.96 -18.94
CA ASP A 221 10.56 8.55 -17.95
C ASP A 221 9.76 8.86 -16.67
N GLY A 222 9.80 7.95 -15.71
CA GLY A 222 9.15 8.12 -14.43
C GLY A 222 9.86 9.10 -13.50
N PHE A 223 11.07 9.57 -13.79
CA PHE A 223 11.72 10.64 -13.03
C PHE A 223 11.16 12.01 -13.42
N GLU A 224 10.98 12.24 -14.74
CA GLU A 224 10.45 13.49 -15.28
C GLU A 224 8.92 13.48 -15.46
N GLY A 225 8.29 12.31 -15.34
CA GLY A 225 6.84 12.14 -15.56
C GLY A 225 6.45 12.29 -17.03
N THR A 226 7.32 11.88 -17.97
CA THR A 226 7.09 12.05 -19.41
C THR A 226 6.93 10.70 -20.13
N PHE A 227 6.03 10.70 -21.11
CA PHE A 227 5.82 9.61 -22.07
C PHE A 227 6.05 10.16 -23.49
N THR A 228 7.07 9.65 -24.17
CA THR A 228 7.43 10.11 -25.51
C THR A 228 7.24 8.98 -26.52
N VAL A 229 6.34 9.18 -27.49
CA VAL A 229 6.05 8.22 -28.58
C VAL A 229 6.84 8.61 -29.82
N GLU A 230 7.39 7.60 -30.52
CA GLU A 230 8.28 7.77 -31.68
C GLU A 230 9.43 8.76 -31.41
N PRO A 231 10.22 8.51 -30.32
CA PRO A 231 11.33 9.38 -29.98
C PRO A 231 12.36 9.44 -31.11
N SER A 232 13.04 10.58 -31.26
CA SER A 232 14.12 10.69 -32.22
C SER A 232 15.29 9.76 -31.88
N GLU A 233 16.17 9.48 -32.86
CA GLU A 233 17.38 8.67 -32.61
C GLU A 233 18.24 9.26 -31.49
N GLU A 234 18.32 10.58 -31.41
CA GLU A 234 19.05 11.29 -30.36
C GLU A 234 18.42 11.03 -28.97
N VAL A 235 17.11 11.14 -28.83
CA VAL A 235 16.39 10.84 -27.57
C VAL A 235 16.56 9.38 -27.20
N CYS A 236 16.47 8.46 -28.16
CA CYS A 236 16.72 7.03 -27.93
C CYS A 236 18.15 6.78 -27.41
N ALA A 237 19.15 7.44 -28.01
CA ALA A 237 20.56 7.28 -27.60
C ALA A 237 20.76 7.82 -26.15
N GLN A 238 20.24 9.00 -25.85
CA GLN A 238 20.31 9.59 -24.51
C GLN A 238 19.59 8.72 -23.47
N THR A 239 18.40 8.22 -23.81
CA THR A 239 17.64 7.32 -22.93
C THR A 239 18.41 6.04 -22.63
N LYS A 240 19.04 5.40 -23.64
CA LYS A 240 19.85 4.19 -23.43
C LYS A 240 21.03 4.45 -22.50
N VAL A 241 21.68 5.61 -22.59
CA VAL A 241 22.76 5.99 -21.67
C VAL A 241 22.23 6.13 -20.25
N ARG A 242 21.11 6.85 -20.06
CA ARG A 242 20.47 7.01 -18.74
C ARG A 242 20.00 5.66 -18.17
N MET A 243 19.46 4.76 -18.99
CA MET A 243 19.10 3.40 -18.56
C MET A 243 20.32 2.60 -18.09
N ALA A 244 21.44 2.69 -18.83
CA ALA A 244 22.67 2.01 -18.43
C ALA A 244 23.24 2.56 -17.13
N GLU A 245 23.26 3.89 -16.95
CA GLU A 245 23.67 4.55 -15.71
C GLU A 245 22.78 4.13 -14.53
N GLU A 246 21.46 4.06 -14.75
CA GLU A 246 20.52 3.66 -13.70
C GLU A 246 20.67 2.16 -13.34
N THR A 247 20.92 1.31 -14.34
CA THR A 247 21.23 -0.11 -14.12
C THR A 247 22.52 -0.27 -13.33
N GLU A 248 23.57 0.49 -13.67
CA GLU A 248 24.84 0.48 -12.93
C GLU A 248 24.65 0.95 -11.49
N LYS A 249 23.88 2.03 -11.28
CA LYS A 249 23.52 2.50 -9.93
C LYS A 249 22.79 1.41 -9.13
N GLN A 250 21.84 0.70 -9.74
CA GLN A 250 21.12 -0.40 -9.09
C GLN A 250 22.06 -1.56 -8.76
N GLN A 251 22.97 -1.92 -9.65
CA GLN A 251 23.98 -2.95 -9.38
C GLN A 251 24.92 -2.55 -8.23
N LEU A 252 25.36 -1.28 -8.20
CA LEU A 252 26.17 -0.76 -7.10
C LEU A 252 25.40 -0.75 -5.77
N LEU A 253 24.08 -0.51 -5.79
CA LEU A 253 23.26 -0.62 -4.60
C LEU A 253 23.13 -2.07 -4.12
N GLN A 254 23.03 -3.04 -5.01
CA GLN A 254 23.01 -4.45 -4.63
C GLN A 254 24.29 -4.88 -3.89
N GLN A 255 25.44 -4.24 -4.17
CA GLN A 255 26.69 -4.49 -3.44
C GLN A 255 26.62 -4.02 -1.97
N MET A 256 25.61 -3.22 -1.60
CA MET A 256 25.38 -2.83 -0.20
C MET A 256 24.69 -3.93 0.62
N LYS A 257 24.15 -4.97 0.00
CA LYS A 257 23.58 -6.12 0.73
C LYS A 257 24.68 -6.83 1.51
N GLY A 258 24.37 -7.20 2.74
CA GLY A 258 25.31 -7.86 3.66
C GLY A 258 26.37 -6.94 4.27
N GLN A 259 26.36 -5.65 3.95
CA GLN A 259 27.26 -4.69 4.59
C GLN A 259 26.62 -4.07 5.83
N GLU A 260 27.42 -3.90 6.88
CA GLU A 260 26.98 -3.21 8.09
C GLU A 260 26.65 -1.74 7.79
N THR A 261 25.61 -1.23 8.44
CA THR A 261 25.20 0.18 8.32
C THR A 261 25.98 1.01 9.33
N VAL A 262 27.21 1.36 8.96
CA VAL A 262 28.14 2.14 9.79
C VAL A 262 28.62 3.38 9.05
N THR A 263 28.77 4.48 9.78
CA THR A 263 29.39 5.70 9.29
C THR A 263 30.90 5.50 9.11
N LYS A 264 31.63 6.41 8.44
CA LYS A 264 33.08 6.29 8.25
C LYS A 264 33.89 6.36 9.53
N ASP A 265 33.37 7.04 10.54
CA ASP A 265 33.93 7.10 11.91
C ASP A 265 33.57 5.87 12.78
N GLY A 266 32.81 4.91 12.22
CA GLY A 266 32.51 3.63 12.87
C GLY A 266 31.26 3.62 13.75
N LYS A 267 30.43 4.67 13.70
CA LYS A 267 29.14 4.67 14.42
C LYS A 267 28.14 3.78 13.68
N HIS A 268 27.60 2.78 14.36
CA HIS A 268 26.52 1.94 13.84
C HIS A 268 25.17 2.68 13.93
N VAL A 269 24.38 2.59 12.87
CA VAL A 269 23.01 3.11 12.81
C VAL A 269 22.10 1.98 12.36
N HIS A 270 21.08 1.65 13.13
CA HIS A 270 20.12 0.62 12.75
C HIS A 270 19.29 1.06 11.55
N LEU A 271 19.24 0.23 10.53
CA LEU A 271 18.45 0.50 9.33
C LEU A 271 17.36 -0.54 9.17
N TYR A 272 16.17 -0.12 9.54
CA TYR A 272 14.97 -0.96 9.55
C TYR A 272 14.02 -0.61 8.41
N ALA A 273 13.03 -1.45 8.20
CA ALA A 273 12.00 -1.23 7.19
C ALA A 273 10.63 -0.96 7.81
N ASN A 274 9.84 -0.12 7.13
CA ASN A 274 8.42 0.10 7.40
C ASN A 274 7.59 -0.90 6.60
N ILE A 275 6.63 -1.56 7.24
CA ILE A 275 5.70 -2.49 6.60
C ILE A 275 4.25 -2.21 6.98
N GLY A 276 3.34 -2.56 6.07
CA GLY A 276 1.90 -2.48 6.25
C GLY A 276 1.23 -3.84 6.46
N SER A 277 1.93 -4.93 6.15
CA SER A 277 1.40 -6.29 6.26
C SER A 277 2.52 -7.32 6.50
N VAL A 278 2.16 -8.54 6.88
CA VAL A 278 3.11 -9.66 7.03
C VAL A 278 3.75 -10.05 5.70
N SER A 279 3.03 -9.92 4.58
CA SER A 279 3.54 -10.21 3.23
C SER A 279 4.71 -9.32 2.82
N ASP A 280 4.84 -8.12 3.38
CA ASP A 280 5.93 -7.20 3.07
C ASP A 280 7.29 -7.68 3.60
N ILE A 281 7.31 -8.65 4.53
CA ILE A 281 8.54 -9.17 5.14
C ILE A 281 9.48 -9.78 4.09
N ALA A 282 8.94 -10.39 3.05
CA ALA A 282 9.77 -10.88 1.94
C ALA A 282 10.60 -9.73 1.32
N SER A 283 9.97 -8.57 1.10
CA SER A 283 10.67 -7.37 0.59
C SER A 283 11.66 -6.79 1.60
N VAL A 284 11.36 -6.85 2.90
CA VAL A 284 12.28 -6.44 3.97
C VAL A 284 13.58 -7.25 3.92
N LEU A 285 13.45 -8.56 3.82
CA LEU A 285 14.59 -9.48 3.78
C LEU A 285 15.36 -9.37 2.46
N ASP A 286 14.66 -9.23 1.33
CA ASP A 286 15.29 -9.05 0.02
C ASP A 286 16.08 -7.75 -0.08
N ASN A 287 15.64 -6.68 0.56
CA ASN A 287 16.37 -5.42 0.63
C ASN A 287 17.38 -5.35 1.80
N ASP A 288 17.60 -6.47 2.50
CA ASP A 288 18.61 -6.61 3.55
C ASP A 288 18.44 -5.61 4.70
N ALA A 289 17.19 -5.31 5.09
CA ALA A 289 16.94 -4.52 6.28
C ALA A 289 17.34 -5.28 7.56
N GLU A 290 17.85 -4.55 8.55
CA GLU A 290 18.31 -5.12 9.81
C GLU A 290 17.17 -5.48 10.76
N GLY A 291 15.96 -4.97 10.49
CA GLY A 291 14.76 -5.21 11.25
C GLY A 291 13.53 -4.55 10.62
N VAL A 292 12.43 -4.59 11.35
CA VAL A 292 11.20 -3.83 11.05
C VAL A 292 11.07 -2.75 12.12
N GLY A 293 11.18 -1.48 11.74
CA GLY A 293 11.08 -0.34 12.66
C GLY A 293 9.68 0.23 12.79
N LEU A 294 8.79 -0.10 11.84
CA LEU A 294 7.38 0.21 11.93
C LEU A 294 6.56 -0.87 11.25
N PHE A 295 5.90 -1.70 12.04
CA PHE A 295 4.83 -2.56 11.58
C PHE A 295 3.49 -1.91 11.94
N ARG A 296 2.75 -1.47 10.92
CA ARG A 296 1.44 -0.84 11.07
C ARG A 296 0.39 -1.90 11.30
N SER A 297 -0.10 -2.03 12.54
CA SER A 297 -1.08 -3.07 12.89
C SER A 297 -2.49 -2.80 12.36
N GLU A 298 -2.75 -1.63 11.80
CA GLU A 298 -4.05 -1.21 11.29
C GLU A 298 -4.60 -2.12 10.18
N PHE A 299 -3.73 -2.75 9.39
CA PHE A 299 -4.17 -3.68 8.34
C PHE A 299 -5.01 -4.84 8.89
N LEU A 300 -4.85 -5.19 10.17
CA LEU A 300 -5.65 -6.23 10.81
C LEU A 300 -7.11 -5.79 11.08
N TYR A 301 -7.34 -4.49 11.06
CA TYR A 301 -8.64 -3.87 11.32
C TYR A 301 -9.33 -3.42 10.03
N LEU A 302 -8.56 -2.98 9.05
CA LEU A 302 -9.08 -2.47 7.79
C LEU A 302 -9.68 -3.59 6.93
N GLY A 303 -10.81 -3.30 6.27
CA GLY A 303 -11.50 -4.24 5.38
C GLY A 303 -12.23 -5.39 6.08
N LYS A 304 -12.44 -5.29 7.40
CA LYS A 304 -13.21 -6.24 8.20
C LYS A 304 -14.55 -5.65 8.63
N THR A 305 -15.47 -6.54 9.00
CA THR A 305 -16.81 -6.19 9.49
C THR A 305 -16.89 -6.13 11.01
N ASP A 306 -15.85 -6.58 11.72
CA ASP A 306 -15.77 -6.60 13.19
C ASP A 306 -14.30 -6.52 13.64
N PHE A 307 -14.09 -6.26 14.94
CA PHE A 307 -12.77 -6.22 15.56
C PHE A 307 -12.02 -7.53 15.36
N PRO A 308 -10.72 -7.48 14.99
CA PRO A 308 -9.90 -8.68 14.89
C PRO A 308 -9.79 -9.35 16.26
N THR A 309 -9.99 -10.65 16.29
CA THR A 309 -9.85 -11.45 17.50
C THR A 309 -8.41 -11.49 18.01
N GLU A 310 -8.22 -11.88 19.27
CA GLU A 310 -6.88 -12.08 19.84
C GLU A 310 -6.07 -13.10 19.04
N GLU A 311 -6.70 -14.20 18.60
CA GLU A 311 -6.02 -15.26 17.83
C GLU A 311 -5.59 -14.80 16.44
N GLU A 312 -6.40 -14.03 15.73
CA GLU A 312 -6.03 -13.45 14.44
C GLU A 312 -4.83 -12.50 14.57
N GLN A 313 -4.85 -11.62 15.56
CA GLN A 313 -3.76 -10.71 15.85
C GLN A 313 -2.50 -11.48 16.26
N PHE A 314 -2.62 -12.45 17.17
CA PHE A 314 -1.53 -13.30 17.62
C PHE A 314 -0.89 -14.07 16.46
N ALA A 315 -1.70 -14.67 15.59
CA ALA A 315 -1.20 -15.40 14.42
C ALA A 315 -0.35 -14.51 13.50
N ALA A 316 -0.83 -13.30 13.19
CA ALA A 316 -0.13 -12.34 12.35
C ALA A 316 1.20 -11.86 12.98
N TYR A 317 1.18 -11.49 14.26
CA TYR A 317 2.39 -11.03 14.96
C TYR A 317 3.42 -12.14 15.14
N LYS A 318 2.98 -13.35 15.50
CA LYS A 318 3.83 -14.53 15.59
C LYS A 318 4.49 -14.85 14.25
N GLN A 319 3.72 -14.86 13.16
CA GLN A 319 4.24 -15.11 11.82
C GLN A 319 5.31 -14.08 11.43
N ALA A 320 5.04 -12.78 11.68
CA ALA A 320 6.02 -11.73 11.42
C ALA A 320 7.34 -11.96 12.17
N LEU A 321 7.26 -12.27 13.47
CA LEU A 321 8.43 -12.52 14.31
C LEU A 321 9.22 -13.75 13.87
N GLN A 322 8.54 -14.83 13.49
CA GLN A 322 9.18 -16.06 13.00
C GLN A 322 9.87 -15.82 11.65
N LEU A 323 9.24 -15.11 10.71
CA LEU A 323 9.83 -14.79 9.41
C LEU A 323 11.06 -13.89 9.55
N MET A 324 11.06 -12.97 10.53
CA MET A 324 12.20 -12.08 10.80
C MET A 324 13.37 -12.78 11.52
N ALA A 325 13.21 -14.04 11.96
CA ALA A 325 14.27 -14.92 12.44
C ALA A 325 15.19 -14.26 13.52
N GLY A 326 14.60 -13.60 14.51
CA GLY A 326 15.31 -12.94 15.62
C GLY A 326 15.73 -11.49 15.35
N LYS A 327 15.62 -10.99 14.14
CA LYS A 327 15.75 -9.55 13.86
C LYS A 327 14.62 -8.78 14.59
N LYS A 328 14.90 -7.54 14.98
CA LYS A 328 13.93 -6.70 15.70
C LYS A 328 12.69 -6.42 14.86
N VAL A 329 11.51 -6.49 15.49
CA VAL A 329 10.23 -6.08 14.93
C VAL A 329 9.55 -5.13 15.90
N ILE A 330 9.33 -3.89 15.48
CA ILE A 330 8.61 -2.89 16.26
C ILE A 330 7.18 -2.83 15.73
N ILE A 331 6.22 -3.21 16.57
CA ILE A 331 4.80 -3.18 16.23
C ILE A 331 4.16 -1.97 16.89
N ARG A 332 3.59 -1.10 16.07
CA ARG A 332 2.77 0.01 16.54
C ARG A 332 1.38 -0.50 16.92
N THR A 333 0.91 -0.13 18.11
CA THR A 333 -0.48 -0.42 18.49
C THR A 333 -1.45 0.38 17.63
N LEU A 334 -2.72 0.11 17.76
CA LEU A 334 -3.79 0.70 16.97
C LEU A 334 -3.62 2.21 16.73
N ASP A 335 -3.62 2.62 15.46
CA ASP A 335 -3.61 4.03 15.03
C ASP A 335 -4.71 4.28 13.98
N ILE A 336 -5.95 4.08 14.38
CA ILE A 336 -7.16 4.35 13.60
C ILE A 336 -7.85 5.59 14.17
N GLY A 337 -8.49 6.37 13.30
CA GLY A 337 -9.29 7.53 13.61
C GLY A 337 -10.41 7.69 12.58
N ALA A 338 -11.21 8.75 12.69
CA ALA A 338 -12.31 9.02 11.77
C ALA A 338 -11.87 9.35 10.32
N ASP A 339 -10.56 9.52 10.10
CA ASP A 339 -9.92 9.65 8.78
C ASP A 339 -9.83 8.31 8.03
N LYS A 340 -10.04 7.19 8.72
CA LYS A 340 -10.06 5.84 8.15
C LYS A 340 -11.45 5.27 8.39
N GLN A 341 -12.17 5.01 7.33
CA GLN A 341 -13.54 4.46 7.42
C GLN A 341 -13.48 3.01 7.92
N VAL A 342 -13.83 2.84 9.18
CA VAL A 342 -13.96 1.53 9.85
C VAL A 342 -15.26 1.57 10.64
N ASP A 343 -16.36 1.20 9.98
CA ASP A 343 -17.74 1.40 10.46
C ASP A 343 -17.99 0.81 11.85
N TYR A 344 -17.46 -0.37 12.14
CA TYR A 344 -17.69 -1.05 13.42
C TYR A 344 -17.04 -0.35 14.64
N PHE A 345 -16.13 0.64 14.42
CA PHE A 345 -15.64 1.50 15.50
C PHE A 345 -16.67 2.54 15.96
N ASN A 346 -17.67 2.85 15.12
CA ASN A 346 -18.70 3.85 15.39
C ASN A 346 -18.12 5.22 15.85
N LEU A 347 -17.05 5.68 15.19
CA LEU A 347 -16.35 6.91 15.59
C LEU A 347 -17.13 8.18 15.27
N GLY A 348 -18.10 8.11 14.35
CA GLY A 348 -18.84 9.26 13.84
C GLY A 348 -18.00 10.17 12.94
N GLU A 349 -18.61 11.21 12.40
CA GLU A 349 -17.90 12.25 11.64
C GLU A 349 -17.26 13.26 12.59
N GLU A 350 -16.02 13.64 12.30
CA GLU A 350 -15.28 14.68 13.02
C GLU A 350 -14.82 15.76 12.05
N GLU A 351 -14.95 17.04 12.43
CA GLU A 351 -14.48 18.15 11.60
C GLU A 351 -12.95 18.13 11.38
N ASN A 352 -12.20 17.61 12.35
CA ASN A 352 -10.75 17.53 12.33
C ASN A 352 -10.26 16.14 12.78
N PRO A 353 -10.43 15.09 11.97
CA PRO A 353 -10.15 13.71 12.36
C PRO A 353 -8.70 13.48 12.84
N ALA A 354 -7.73 14.17 12.24
CA ALA A 354 -6.32 14.05 12.63
C ALA A 354 -6.06 14.50 14.08
N MET A 355 -6.87 15.42 14.61
CA MET A 355 -6.79 15.93 15.99
C MET A 355 -7.89 15.34 16.90
N GLY A 356 -8.68 14.43 16.39
CA GLY A 356 -9.88 13.90 17.02
C GLY A 356 -9.65 12.67 17.90
N TYR A 357 -10.69 11.85 17.99
CA TYR A 357 -10.73 10.60 18.75
C TYR A 357 -10.09 9.48 17.97
N ARG A 358 -8.79 9.29 18.15
CA ARG A 358 -7.97 8.34 17.38
C ARG A 358 -6.90 7.67 18.25
N ALA A 359 -6.34 6.59 17.73
CA ALA A 359 -5.15 5.92 18.24
C ALA A 359 -5.25 5.60 19.75
N ILE A 360 -4.27 6.01 20.54
CA ILE A 360 -4.23 5.74 21.98
C ILE A 360 -5.45 6.28 22.71
N ARG A 361 -6.08 7.35 22.23
CA ARG A 361 -7.30 7.91 22.83
C ARG A 361 -8.46 6.91 22.77
N ILE A 362 -8.58 6.17 21.64
CA ILE A 362 -9.55 5.05 21.53
C ILE A 362 -9.15 3.95 22.50
N CYS A 363 -7.90 3.54 22.52
CA CYS A 363 -7.39 2.46 23.34
C CYS A 363 -7.65 2.70 24.83
N LEU A 364 -7.42 3.91 25.33
CA LEU A 364 -7.64 4.26 26.73
C LEU A 364 -9.13 4.40 27.12
N LYS A 365 -10.00 4.76 26.17
CA LYS A 365 -11.46 4.86 26.40
C LYS A 365 -12.21 3.54 26.16
N GLN A 366 -11.64 2.66 25.35
CA GLN A 366 -12.18 1.33 25.05
C GLN A 366 -11.11 0.27 25.36
N PRO A 367 -10.81 0.05 26.66
CA PRO A 367 -9.66 -0.76 27.06
C PRO A 367 -9.73 -2.22 26.62
N GLU A 368 -10.91 -2.77 26.35
CA GLU A 368 -11.05 -4.16 25.90
C GLU A 368 -10.45 -4.38 24.49
N ILE A 369 -10.59 -3.40 23.58
CA ILE A 369 -9.95 -3.44 22.27
C ILE A 369 -8.42 -3.45 22.45
N PHE A 370 -7.92 -2.60 23.32
CA PHE A 370 -6.50 -2.46 23.61
C PHE A 370 -5.93 -3.70 24.31
N LYS A 371 -6.63 -4.23 25.32
CA LYS A 371 -6.24 -5.46 26.02
C LYS A 371 -6.14 -6.64 25.05
N THR A 372 -7.11 -6.78 24.13
CA THR A 372 -7.08 -7.83 23.10
C THR A 372 -5.80 -7.75 22.26
N GLN A 373 -5.42 -6.54 21.81
CA GLN A 373 -4.18 -6.34 21.07
C GLN A 373 -2.93 -6.62 21.93
N LEU A 374 -2.90 -6.14 23.17
CA LEU A 374 -1.78 -6.34 24.09
C LEU A 374 -1.59 -7.82 24.44
N ARG A 375 -2.66 -8.59 24.70
CA ARG A 375 -2.56 -10.05 24.93
C ARG A 375 -1.91 -10.74 23.73
N ALA A 376 -2.37 -10.42 22.53
CA ALA A 376 -1.79 -10.97 21.29
C ALA A 376 -0.30 -10.63 21.15
N LEU A 377 0.09 -9.37 21.43
CA LEU A 377 1.48 -8.91 21.36
C LEU A 377 2.38 -9.59 22.40
N LEU A 378 1.96 -9.65 23.67
CA LEU A 378 2.74 -10.27 24.74
C LEU A 378 2.94 -11.78 24.51
N ARG A 379 1.91 -12.46 24.03
CA ARG A 379 1.96 -13.87 23.60
C ARG A 379 2.92 -14.07 22.42
N ALA A 380 2.85 -13.19 21.42
CA ALA A 380 3.69 -13.28 20.24
C ALA A 380 5.18 -12.99 20.55
N ALA A 381 5.49 -12.19 21.55
CA ALA A 381 6.85 -11.84 21.96
C ALA A 381 7.73 -13.05 22.34
N VAL A 382 7.13 -14.19 22.67
CA VAL A 382 7.84 -15.46 22.91
C VAL A 382 8.56 -15.97 21.66
N TYR A 383 8.06 -15.62 20.46
CA TYR A 383 8.51 -16.17 19.19
C TYR A 383 9.58 -15.34 18.47
N GLY A 384 10.01 -14.20 19.03
CA GLY A 384 11.02 -13.38 18.40
C GLY A 384 11.41 -12.13 19.21
N ASN A 385 12.08 -11.19 18.55
CA ASN A 385 12.54 -9.93 19.15
C ASN A 385 11.51 -8.82 18.88
N LEU A 386 10.47 -8.77 19.70
CA LEU A 386 9.40 -7.78 19.63
C LEU A 386 9.72 -6.54 20.45
N SER A 387 9.38 -5.38 19.91
CA SER A 387 9.18 -4.12 20.63
C SER A 387 7.79 -3.58 20.32
N VAL A 388 7.13 -2.97 21.30
CA VAL A 388 5.81 -2.37 21.16
C VAL A 388 5.93 -0.86 21.19
N MET A 389 5.23 -0.17 20.30
CA MET A 389 5.25 1.28 20.16
C MET A 389 3.85 1.86 20.25
N TYR A 390 3.65 2.85 21.11
CA TYR A 390 2.36 3.52 21.36
C TYR A 390 2.28 4.84 20.60
N PRO A 391 1.28 5.02 19.70
CA PRO A 391 1.14 6.22 18.87
C PRO A 391 0.41 7.35 19.62
N MET A 392 0.52 8.57 19.10
CA MET A 392 -0.29 9.74 19.48
C MET A 392 -0.21 10.15 20.94
N ILE A 393 0.94 9.91 21.58
CA ILE A 393 1.19 10.31 22.98
C ILE A 393 1.30 11.82 23.09
N THR A 394 0.68 12.39 24.12
CA THR A 394 0.70 13.82 24.44
C THR A 394 1.07 14.13 25.89
N SER A 395 1.03 13.13 26.78
CA SER A 395 1.33 13.32 28.20
C SER A 395 1.94 12.07 28.87
N THR A 396 2.55 12.24 30.02
CA THR A 396 3.07 11.16 30.87
C THR A 396 1.94 10.32 31.46
N GLU A 397 0.80 10.94 31.78
CA GLU A 397 -0.38 10.26 32.33
C GLU A 397 -0.98 9.24 31.35
N GLU A 398 -0.89 9.50 30.04
CA GLU A 398 -1.28 8.50 29.03
C GLU A 398 -0.38 7.27 29.11
N VAL A 399 0.93 7.45 29.27
CA VAL A 399 1.88 6.34 29.42
C VAL A 399 1.66 5.57 30.71
N GLU A 400 1.36 6.24 31.84
CA GLU A 400 0.98 5.60 33.09
C GLU A 400 -0.27 4.73 32.93
N GLN A 401 -1.30 5.24 32.26
CA GLN A 401 -2.52 4.48 31.98
C GLN A 401 -2.26 3.27 31.07
N ILE A 402 -1.41 3.42 30.05
CA ILE A 402 -0.99 2.31 29.20
C ILE A 402 -0.34 1.21 30.03
N PHE A 403 0.62 1.57 30.88
CA PHE A 403 1.34 0.58 31.70
C PHE A 403 0.43 -0.10 32.72
N ALA A 404 -0.53 0.61 33.30
CA ALA A 404 -1.53 0.00 34.17
C ALA A 404 -2.35 -1.07 33.41
N ILE A 405 -2.77 -0.79 32.17
CA ILE A 405 -3.47 -1.78 31.32
C ILE A 405 -2.56 -2.95 30.96
N VAL A 406 -1.28 -2.70 30.67
CA VAL A 406 -0.31 -3.77 30.40
C VAL A 406 -0.14 -4.67 31.63
N GLU A 407 -0.06 -4.14 32.85
CA GLU A 407 0.00 -4.90 34.08
C GLU A 407 -1.25 -5.75 34.30
N GLU A 408 -2.44 -5.22 34.00
CA GLU A 408 -3.68 -6.00 34.04
C GLU A 408 -3.64 -7.17 33.05
N VAL A 409 -3.19 -6.94 31.82
CA VAL A 409 -3.05 -8.00 30.80
C VAL A 409 -2.03 -9.05 31.20
N GLN A 410 -0.92 -8.66 31.83
CA GLN A 410 0.04 -9.62 32.37
C GLN A 410 -0.60 -10.51 33.44
N ALA A 411 -1.33 -9.92 34.38
CA ALA A 411 -2.03 -10.68 35.43
C ALA A 411 -3.08 -11.63 34.84
N GLU A 412 -3.81 -11.23 33.79
CA GLU A 412 -4.74 -12.08 33.07
C GLU A 412 -4.05 -13.28 32.41
N LEU A 413 -2.92 -13.07 31.73
CA LEU A 413 -2.15 -14.14 31.08
C LEU A 413 -1.53 -15.10 32.11
N GLU A 414 -1.02 -14.58 33.24
CA GLU A 414 -0.49 -15.39 34.34
C GLU A 414 -1.57 -16.26 34.97
N ALA A 415 -2.75 -15.67 35.26
CA ALA A 415 -3.88 -16.42 35.81
C ALA A 415 -4.42 -17.50 34.89
N ALA A 416 -4.28 -17.31 33.57
CA ALA A 416 -4.65 -18.28 32.54
C ALA A 416 -3.53 -19.27 32.19
N GLU A 417 -2.37 -19.18 32.84
CA GLU A 417 -1.16 -19.99 32.53
C GLU A 417 -0.72 -19.91 31.06
N ILE A 418 -0.98 -18.76 30.39
CA ILE A 418 -0.60 -18.54 28.99
C ILE A 418 0.83 -17.98 28.91
N PRO A 419 1.75 -18.62 28.17
CA PRO A 419 3.13 -18.12 28.03
C PRO A 419 3.16 -16.75 27.35
N TYR A 420 3.91 -15.81 27.94
CA TYR A 420 4.15 -14.49 27.38
C TYR A 420 5.57 -14.00 27.69
N LYS A 421 5.98 -12.94 27.03
CA LYS A 421 7.24 -12.24 27.30
C LYS A 421 6.99 -10.74 27.21
N MET A 422 7.60 -9.97 28.12
CA MET A 422 7.58 -8.52 28.03
C MET A 422 8.53 -8.04 26.95
N PRO A 423 8.01 -7.33 25.92
CA PRO A 423 8.85 -6.66 24.93
C PRO A 423 9.38 -5.33 25.48
N GLU A 424 10.36 -4.73 24.79
CA GLU A 424 10.65 -3.30 24.96
C GLU A 424 9.38 -2.50 24.62
N GLN A 425 9.15 -1.43 25.39
CA GLN A 425 8.01 -0.55 25.23
C GLN A 425 8.47 0.87 24.93
N GLY A 426 8.06 1.40 23.81
CA GLY A 426 8.40 2.76 23.39
C GLY A 426 7.19 3.58 22.99
N VAL A 427 7.41 4.84 22.73
CA VAL A 427 6.37 5.75 22.25
C VAL A 427 6.75 6.36 20.91
N MET A 428 5.74 6.60 20.08
CA MET A 428 5.92 7.40 18.90
C MET A 428 5.88 8.88 19.28
N ILE A 429 6.96 9.58 19.00
CA ILE A 429 7.04 11.03 19.19
C ILE A 429 6.58 11.69 17.89
N GLU A 430 5.31 12.08 17.86
CA GLU A 430 4.67 12.61 16.66
C GLU A 430 3.76 13.81 16.94
N THR A 431 3.71 14.23 18.21
CA THR A 431 3.03 15.46 18.63
C THR A 431 4.03 16.47 19.19
N PRO A 432 3.86 17.77 18.97
CA PRO A 432 4.70 18.79 19.60
C PRO A 432 4.71 18.71 21.13
N ALA A 433 3.61 18.28 21.75
CA ALA A 433 3.52 18.08 23.18
C ALA A 433 4.51 17.00 23.64
N ALA A 434 4.53 15.83 23.00
CA ALA A 434 5.46 14.76 23.34
C ALA A 434 6.93 15.17 23.16
N VAL A 435 7.25 15.98 22.15
CA VAL A 435 8.59 16.54 21.96
C VAL A 435 9.01 17.37 23.18
N MET A 436 8.11 18.25 23.64
CA MET A 436 8.41 19.18 24.76
C MET A 436 8.61 18.50 26.11
N ILE A 437 8.00 17.32 26.30
CA ILE A 437 8.13 16.51 27.52
C ILE A 437 8.95 15.24 27.31
N SER A 438 9.74 15.17 26.24
CA SER A 438 10.49 13.97 25.88
C SER A 438 11.54 13.56 26.91
N ASP A 439 12.02 14.48 27.73
CA ASP A 439 12.90 14.17 28.88
C ASP A 439 12.18 13.47 30.04
N GLU A 440 10.90 13.74 30.25
CA GLU A 440 10.06 13.02 31.22
C GLU A 440 9.69 11.64 30.66
N LEU A 441 9.24 11.59 29.40
CA LEU A 441 8.88 10.34 28.72
C LEU A 441 10.07 9.36 28.62
N ALA A 442 11.30 9.85 28.40
CA ALA A 442 12.50 9.03 28.32
C ALA A 442 12.82 8.28 29.64
N GLN A 443 12.30 8.73 30.77
CA GLN A 443 12.45 8.05 32.06
C GLN A 443 11.46 6.87 32.21
N MET A 444 10.41 6.85 31.41
CA MET A 444 9.32 5.88 31.54
C MET A 444 9.41 4.74 30.52
N VAL A 445 9.95 5.01 29.32
CA VAL A 445 9.93 4.06 28.20
C VAL A 445 11.34 3.60 27.82
N ASP A 446 11.43 2.58 26.96
CA ASP A 446 12.70 2.00 26.53
C ASP A 446 13.29 2.68 25.29
N PHE A 447 12.44 3.28 24.43
CA PHE A 447 12.87 3.94 23.20
C PHE A 447 11.86 4.96 22.69
N PHE A 448 12.33 5.78 21.76
CA PHE A 448 11.51 6.68 20.97
C PHE A 448 11.59 6.33 19.48
N SER A 449 10.46 6.43 18.79
CA SER A 449 10.41 6.44 17.34
C SER A 449 9.70 7.71 16.86
N ILE A 450 10.37 8.53 16.07
CA ILE A 450 9.85 9.85 15.69
C ILE A 450 8.99 9.70 14.43
N GLY A 451 7.69 9.94 14.58
CA GLY A 451 6.70 9.95 13.50
C GLY A 451 6.68 11.30 12.78
N THR A 452 7.64 11.52 11.88
CA THR A 452 7.89 12.84 11.28
C THR A 452 6.73 13.37 10.44
N ASN A 453 5.88 12.51 9.89
CA ASN A 453 4.73 12.93 9.08
C ASN A 453 3.70 13.70 9.93
N ASP A 454 3.24 13.09 11.03
CA ASP A 454 2.27 13.71 11.93
C ASP A 454 2.92 14.83 12.74
N LEU A 455 4.18 14.68 13.14
CA LEU A 455 4.92 15.75 13.79
C LEU A 455 4.99 17.01 12.91
N THR A 456 5.25 16.86 11.62
CA THR A 456 5.28 18.00 10.68
C THR A 456 3.89 18.61 10.52
N GLN A 457 2.86 17.78 10.33
CA GLN A 457 1.46 18.21 10.20
C GLN A 457 1.03 19.07 11.40
N TYR A 458 1.22 18.57 12.61
CA TYR A 458 0.81 19.28 13.83
C TYR A 458 1.67 20.52 14.14
N THR A 459 2.97 20.45 13.87
CA THR A 459 3.88 21.58 14.11
C THR A 459 3.64 22.74 13.17
N LEU A 460 3.38 22.44 11.89
CA LEU A 460 3.14 23.49 10.88
C LEU A 460 1.65 23.84 10.75
N ALA A 461 0.76 23.15 11.47
CA ALA A 461 -0.69 23.33 11.37
C ALA A 461 -1.21 23.16 9.93
N ILE A 462 -0.71 22.14 9.22
CA ILE A 462 -1.02 21.86 7.82
C ILE A 462 -1.58 20.45 7.72
N ASP A 463 -2.77 20.31 7.13
CA ASP A 463 -3.31 19.02 6.74
C ASP A 463 -2.58 18.52 5.50
N ARG A 464 -1.77 17.45 5.67
CA ARG A 464 -0.98 16.84 4.59
C ARG A 464 -1.80 16.13 3.51
N GLN A 465 -3.09 15.91 3.76
CA GLN A 465 -4.00 15.31 2.76
C GLN A 465 -4.65 16.38 1.87
N ASN A 466 -4.55 17.65 2.25
CA ASN A 466 -5.12 18.76 1.50
C ASN A 466 -4.15 19.26 0.42
N ALA A 467 -4.35 18.81 -0.82
CA ALA A 467 -3.52 19.22 -1.96
C ALA A 467 -3.38 20.74 -2.19
N LYS A 468 -4.31 21.55 -1.65
CA LYS A 468 -4.21 23.01 -1.74
C LYS A 468 -3.11 23.59 -0.85
N LEU A 469 -2.58 22.80 0.07
CA LEU A 469 -1.55 23.20 1.03
C LEU A 469 -0.16 22.66 0.67
N ASP A 470 0.00 21.94 -0.44
CA ASP A 470 1.28 21.33 -0.85
C ASP A 470 2.42 22.38 -0.92
N ASP A 471 2.13 23.59 -1.41
CA ASP A 471 3.13 24.68 -1.50
C ASP A 471 3.57 25.22 -0.13
N PHE A 472 2.80 24.97 0.92
CA PHE A 472 3.10 25.39 2.30
C PHE A 472 3.72 24.27 3.12
N TYR A 473 3.58 23.01 2.69
CA TYR A 473 4.14 21.86 3.40
C TYR A 473 5.64 21.75 3.15
N ASN A 474 6.43 21.99 4.20
CA ASN A 474 7.88 21.88 4.14
C ASN A 474 8.37 20.88 5.20
N ALA A 475 8.62 19.65 4.79
CA ALA A 475 9.14 18.60 5.66
C ALA A 475 10.57 18.89 6.18
N HIS A 476 11.37 19.70 5.44
CA HIS A 476 12.71 20.15 5.85
C HIS A 476 12.69 21.40 6.76
N HIS A 477 11.53 21.73 7.32
CA HIS A 477 11.40 22.94 8.14
C HIS A 477 12.31 22.88 9.38
N LYS A 478 12.97 23.98 9.68
CA LYS A 478 13.95 24.08 10.80
C LYS A 478 13.37 23.67 12.16
N ALA A 479 12.08 23.89 12.38
CA ALA A 479 11.43 23.48 13.62
C ALA A 479 11.45 21.97 13.78
N ILE A 480 11.20 21.21 12.70
CA ILE A 480 11.19 19.75 12.71
C ILE A 480 12.58 19.20 13.07
N LEU A 481 13.64 19.69 12.41
CA LEU A 481 15.01 19.27 12.70
C LEU A 481 15.43 19.61 14.14
N ARG A 482 14.98 20.76 14.70
CA ARG A 482 15.21 21.11 16.09
C ARG A 482 14.47 20.19 17.06
N MET A 483 13.22 19.83 16.72
CA MET A 483 12.44 18.89 17.52
C MET A 483 13.07 17.49 17.53
N ILE A 484 13.50 16.99 16.37
CA ILE A 484 14.22 15.72 16.28
C ILE A 484 15.47 15.74 17.17
N ARG A 485 16.28 16.79 17.08
CA ARG A 485 17.48 16.95 17.93
C ARG A 485 17.14 16.92 19.42
N MET A 486 16.12 17.67 19.84
CA MET A 486 15.67 17.68 21.23
C MET A 486 15.27 16.29 21.72
N VAL A 487 14.51 15.55 20.93
CA VAL A 487 14.06 14.19 21.28
C VAL A 487 15.24 13.23 21.40
N VAL A 488 16.18 13.26 20.47
CA VAL A 488 17.39 12.41 20.49
C VAL A 488 18.27 12.74 21.71
N GLU A 489 18.53 14.01 21.97
CA GLU A 489 19.33 14.45 23.14
C GLU A 489 18.67 14.04 24.46
N ASN A 490 17.34 14.18 24.57
CA ASN A 490 16.59 13.77 25.75
C ASN A 490 16.59 12.24 25.93
N ALA A 491 16.44 11.46 24.85
CA ALA A 491 16.57 10.01 24.90
C ALA A 491 17.96 9.58 25.41
N HIS A 492 19.01 10.10 24.80
CA HIS A 492 20.40 9.75 25.14
C HIS A 492 20.78 10.14 26.55
N LYS A 493 20.24 11.24 27.08
CA LYS A 493 20.45 11.65 28.48
C LYS A 493 20.04 10.56 29.48
N TYR A 494 19.05 9.75 29.12
CA TYR A 494 18.56 8.64 29.96
C TYR A 494 18.96 7.25 29.44
N GLY A 495 19.93 7.19 28.51
CA GLY A 495 20.44 5.94 27.97
C GLY A 495 19.44 5.20 27.07
N LYS A 496 18.48 5.94 26.47
CA LYS A 496 17.48 5.39 25.54
C LYS A 496 17.88 5.69 24.11
N TRP A 497 17.51 4.81 23.19
CA TRP A 497 17.72 5.05 21.77
C TRP A 497 16.51 5.77 21.13
N ALA A 498 16.79 6.54 20.08
CA ALA A 498 15.77 7.26 19.34
C ALA A 498 15.94 7.07 17.84
N GLY A 499 14.87 6.62 17.17
CA GLY A 499 14.80 6.40 15.72
C GLY A 499 13.80 7.30 15.02
N ILE A 500 13.80 7.22 13.70
CA ILE A 500 12.84 7.92 12.81
C ILE A 500 12.12 6.88 11.96
N CYS A 501 10.78 6.82 12.05
CA CYS A 501 9.96 5.93 11.23
C CYS A 501 9.08 6.65 10.20
N GLY A 502 9.04 7.98 10.22
CA GLY A 502 8.36 8.78 9.21
C GLY A 502 9.12 8.87 7.89
N GLU A 503 8.48 9.44 6.88
CA GLU A 503 9.03 9.54 5.52
C GLU A 503 10.38 10.27 5.44
N LEU A 504 10.63 11.22 6.35
CA LEU A 504 11.92 11.90 6.42
C LEU A 504 13.10 10.97 6.66
N GLY A 505 12.90 9.81 7.30
CA GLY A 505 13.95 8.80 7.49
C GLY A 505 14.55 8.30 6.17
N ALA A 506 13.76 8.33 5.10
CA ALA A 506 14.18 7.93 3.75
C ALA A 506 14.76 9.09 2.92
N ASP A 507 14.74 10.31 3.45
CA ASP A 507 15.25 11.48 2.73
C ASP A 507 16.78 11.48 2.70
N LEU A 508 17.31 11.31 1.49
CA LEU A 508 18.76 11.20 1.29
C LEU A 508 19.50 12.52 1.54
N GLU A 509 18.83 13.67 1.41
CA GLU A 509 19.40 14.99 1.68
C GLU A 509 19.58 15.24 3.18
N LEU A 510 18.69 14.65 4.00
CA LEU A 510 18.70 14.80 5.45
C LEU A 510 19.54 13.74 6.16
N THR A 511 19.99 12.68 5.47
CA THR A 511 20.78 11.60 6.10
C THR A 511 21.95 12.14 6.92
N SER A 512 22.72 13.09 6.36
CA SER A 512 23.87 13.69 7.07
C SER A 512 23.45 14.46 8.32
N ALA A 513 22.34 15.19 8.26
CA ALA A 513 21.81 15.92 9.42
C ALA A 513 21.36 14.95 10.53
N PHE A 514 20.77 13.80 10.17
CA PHE A 514 20.39 12.79 11.18
C PHE A 514 21.61 12.13 11.82
N MET A 515 22.68 11.91 11.07
CA MET A 515 23.93 11.39 11.62
C MET A 515 24.56 12.40 12.59
N GLU A 516 24.58 13.69 12.23
CA GLU A 516 25.07 14.79 13.10
C GLU A 516 24.21 14.93 14.38
N ILE A 517 22.89 14.81 14.26
CA ILE A 517 21.97 14.81 15.43
C ILE A 517 22.24 13.62 16.35
N GLY A 518 22.71 12.52 15.80
CA GLY A 518 22.98 11.30 16.55
C GLY A 518 21.84 10.29 16.55
N VAL A 519 20.94 10.33 15.58
CA VAL A 519 19.84 9.36 15.43
C VAL A 519 20.39 7.93 15.41
N ASP A 520 19.77 7.03 16.18
CA ASP A 520 20.24 5.65 16.36
C ASP A 520 19.64 4.68 15.33
N GLU A 521 18.46 5.01 14.80
CA GLU A 521 17.72 4.14 13.91
C GLU A 521 16.99 4.94 12.83
N LEU A 522 16.99 4.44 11.59
CA LEU A 522 16.15 4.92 10.50
C LEU A 522 15.30 3.78 9.98
N SER A 523 13.96 3.95 10.01
CA SER A 523 13.00 3.01 9.45
C SER A 523 12.39 3.58 8.18
N VAL A 524 12.60 2.89 7.08
CA VAL A 524 12.28 3.37 5.73
C VAL A 524 11.48 2.35 4.93
N ALA A 525 10.92 2.75 3.79
CA ALA A 525 10.36 1.78 2.87
C ALA A 525 11.43 0.76 2.44
N PRO A 526 11.11 -0.55 2.29
CA PRO A 526 12.10 -1.57 1.94
C PRO A 526 12.98 -1.20 0.74
N SER A 527 12.42 -0.61 -0.30
CA SER A 527 13.14 -0.15 -1.51
C SER A 527 14.16 0.97 -1.26
N MET A 528 14.09 1.65 -0.12
CA MET A 528 15.01 2.73 0.26
C MET A 528 16.19 2.26 1.12
N VAL A 529 16.12 1.06 1.68
CA VAL A 529 17.13 0.54 2.63
C VAL A 529 18.55 0.65 2.06
N LEU A 530 18.80 0.09 0.89
CA LEU A 530 20.16 0.10 0.32
C LEU A 530 20.65 1.50 -0.06
N LYS A 531 19.75 2.41 -0.45
CA LYS A 531 20.09 3.80 -0.76
C LYS A 531 20.50 4.57 0.49
N VAL A 532 19.73 4.41 1.57
CA VAL A 532 20.01 5.05 2.85
C VAL A 532 21.29 4.47 3.46
N ARG A 533 21.50 3.14 3.41
CA ARG A 533 22.76 2.49 3.83
C ARG A 533 23.96 3.08 3.12
N LYS A 534 23.90 3.24 1.80
CA LYS A 534 24.97 3.89 1.01
C LYS A 534 25.28 5.29 1.51
N ASN A 535 24.25 6.10 1.82
CA ASN A 535 24.42 7.46 2.31
C ASN A 535 25.05 7.49 3.71
N ILE A 536 24.56 6.64 4.63
CA ILE A 536 25.12 6.52 5.99
C ILE A 536 26.60 6.14 5.91
N ARG A 537 26.94 5.15 5.09
CA ARG A 537 28.33 4.70 4.90
C ARG A 537 29.24 5.74 4.23
N ALA A 538 28.66 6.67 3.50
CA ALA A 538 29.39 7.78 2.89
C ALA A 538 29.64 8.94 3.86
N TYR A 539 28.86 9.04 4.94
CA TYR A 539 28.97 10.10 5.94
C TYR A 539 30.30 10.02 6.69
N ALA A 540 30.95 11.18 6.84
CA ALA A 540 32.10 11.42 7.71
C ALA A 540 31.82 12.70 8.50
N GLU A 541 32.04 12.65 9.79
CA GLU A 541 31.99 13.81 10.67
C GLU A 541 32.99 14.89 10.26
#